data_b616a2c5104becb151b671235538521e
#
_entry.id   b616a2c5104becb151b671235538521e
#
_cell.length_a   1.000
_cell.length_b   1.000
_cell.length_c   1.000
_cell.angle_alpha   90.00
_cell.angle_beta   90.00
_cell.angle_gamma   90.00
#
_symmetry.space_group_name_H-M   'P 1'
#
loop_
_entity.id
_entity.type
_entity.pdbx_description
1 polymer ?
#
loop_
_entity_poly.entity_id
_entity_poly.type
_entity_poly.pdbx_seq_one_letter_code
_entity_poly.pdbx_strand_id
1 'polypeptide(L)'
;IPYENGISLCGYFVKAPFPEKKQPVLICMGGLDSIKDEMWFMQAHGALQRGIAVLMIDGPGQGGTLRRFGVPNRPDTEVPIGKCIDWLIAREDIDPNRIAIAGSSLGGYYAARAGCYEHRLAACIAHGAVWAITDLWENAGEDHGLAEHIKWVFGRPSMKSAMEKARDFSLDGHLENMKCPFLVMH
;
A
#
# COMPACT_ATOMS: atom_id res chain seq x y z
N ILE A 1 8.72 3.70 10.11
CA ILE A 1 9.04 4.80 9.18
C ILE A 1 8.36 6.05 9.71
N PRO A 2 9.10 7.16 9.95
CA PRO A 2 8.50 8.42 10.39
C PRO A 2 7.37 8.87 9.45
N TYR A 3 6.26 9.28 10.05
CA TYR A 3 5.06 9.70 9.34
C TYR A 3 4.51 11.00 9.94
N GLU A 4 3.27 11.35 9.68
CA GLU A 4 2.65 12.59 10.14
C GLU A 4 2.44 12.62 11.66
N ASN A 5 2.46 13.81 12.28
CA ASN A 5 2.12 14.05 13.69
C ASN A 5 2.89 13.17 14.71
N GLY A 6 4.14 12.84 14.42
CA GLY A 6 4.96 12.00 15.31
C GLY A 6 4.60 10.51 15.31
N ILE A 7 3.70 10.09 14.45
CA ILE A 7 3.33 8.69 14.22
C ILE A 7 4.38 8.01 13.35
N SER A 8 4.47 6.69 13.43
CA SER A 8 5.29 5.88 12.54
C SER A 8 4.46 4.84 11.81
N LEU A 9 4.70 4.68 10.51
CA LEU A 9 4.20 3.51 9.78
C LEU A 9 4.97 2.26 10.22
N CYS A 10 4.23 1.18 10.49
CA CYS A 10 4.80 -0.09 10.90
C CYS A 10 5.23 -0.89 9.66
N GLY A 11 6.44 -1.45 9.66
CA GLY A 11 6.92 -2.23 8.53
C GLY A 11 8.07 -3.17 8.89
N TYR A 12 8.37 -4.09 7.98
CA TYR A 12 9.58 -4.91 7.99
C TYR A 12 10.38 -4.63 6.73
N PHE A 13 11.65 -4.28 6.91
CA PHE A 13 12.60 -4.18 5.82
C PHE A 13 13.54 -5.38 5.85
N VAL A 14 13.62 -6.11 4.74
CA VAL A 14 14.47 -7.30 4.61
C VAL A 14 15.34 -7.16 3.38
N LYS A 15 16.65 -7.29 3.56
CA LYS A 15 17.61 -7.28 2.46
C LYS A 15 17.64 -8.63 1.76
N ALA A 16 17.81 -8.61 0.45
CA ALA A 16 18.06 -9.84 -0.29
C ALA A 16 19.45 -10.43 0.09
N PRO A 17 19.59 -11.76 0.15
CA PRO A 17 20.83 -12.42 0.58
C PRO A 17 21.92 -12.42 -0.51
N PHE A 18 21.97 -11.41 -1.36
CA PHE A 18 22.90 -11.29 -2.48
C PHE A 18 23.84 -10.09 -2.28
N PRO A 19 25.10 -10.19 -2.73
CA PRO A 19 26.14 -9.20 -2.42
C PRO A 19 26.09 -7.95 -3.32
N GLU A 20 24.95 -7.52 -3.81
CA GLU A 20 24.87 -6.25 -4.54
C GLU A 20 25.15 -5.07 -3.60
N LYS A 21 26.00 -4.14 -4.06
CA LYS A 21 26.35 -2.95 -3.29
C LYS A 21 25.15 -2.06 -3.01
N LYS A 22 24.24 -1.95 -3.99
CA LYS A 22 22.95 -1.24 -3.89
C LYS A 22 21.85 -2.14 -4.43
N GLN A 23 20.91 -2.49 -3.58
CA GLN A 23 19.82 -3.40 -3.95
C GLN A 23 18.60 -2.66 -4.49
N PRO A 24 17.89 -3.23 -5.48
CA PRO A 24 16.52 -2.82 -5.79
C PRO A 24 15.59 -3.15 -4.63
N VAL A 25 14.46 -2.45 -4.53
CA VAL A 25 13.47 -2.68 -3.46
C VAL A 25 12.07 -2.83 -4.04
N LEU A 26 11.32 -3.77 -3.48
CA LEU A 26 9.89 -3.89 -3.67
C LEU A 26 9.17 -3.46 -2.37
N ILE A 27 8.34 -2.41 -2.45
CA ILE A 27 7.39 -2.06 -1.40
C ILE A 27 6.18 -2.96 -1.56
N CYS A 28 5.80 -3.69 -0.51
CA CYS A 28 4.71 -4.68 -0.53
C CYS A 28 3.55 -4.19 0.33
N MET A 29 2.35 -4.10 -0.26
CA MET A 29 1.12 -3.68 0.41
C MET A 29 0.02 -4.72 0.31
N GLY A 30 -0.64 -4.98 1.44
CA GLY A 30 -1.81 -5.83 1.52
C GLY A 30 -3.13 -5.10 1.29
N GLY A 31 -4.22 -5.86 1.30
CA GLY A 31 -5.59 -5.37 1.12
C GLY A 31 -6.21 -4.74 2.36
N LEU A 32 -7.56 -4.77 2.40
CA LEU A 32 -8.37 -4.14 3.45
C LEU A 32 -8.03 -4.65 4.86
N ASP A 33 -7.96 -5.97 5.01
CA ASP A 33 -7.78 -6.69 6.26
C ASP A 33 -6.39 -7.30 6.43
N SER A 34 -5.54 -7.15 5.41
CA SER A 34 -4.18 -7.68 5.41
C SER A 34 -3.26 -6.92 6.35
N ILE A 35 -2.24 -7.63 6.80
CA ILE A 35 -1.12 -7.08 7.57
C ILE A 35 0.20 -7.33 6.85
N LYS A 36 1.22 -6.54 7.17
CA LYS A 36 2.57 -6.67 6.57
C LYS A 36 3.17 -8.08 6.67
N ASP A 37 2.78 -8.84 7.70
CA ASP A 37 3.28 -10.21 7.94
C ASP A 37 2.84 -11.16 6.82
N GLU A 38 1.65 -10.98 6.26
CA GLU A 38 1.15 -11.79 5.14
C GLU A 38 1.93 -11.53 3.85
N MET A 39 2.46 -10.32 3.68
CA MET A 39 3.25 -9.96 2.51
C MET A 39 4.52 -10.79 2.36
N TRP A 40 5.00 -11.40 3.47
CA TRP A 40 6.10 -12.36 3.43
C TRP A 40 5.78 -13.53 2.50
N PHE A 41 4.58 -14.09 2.59
CA PHE A 41 4.15 -15.24 1.81
C PHE A 41 3.69 -14.86 0.40
N MET A 42 3.04 -13.71 0.26
CA MET A 42 2.43 -13.30 -1.00
C MET A 42 3.43 -12.73 -2.01
N GLN A 43 4.41 -11.93 -1.56
CA GLN A 43 5.25 -11.12 -2.46
C GLN A 43 6.73 -11.18 -2.09
N ALA A 44 7.06 -11.05 -0.78
CA ALA A 44 8.43 -10.79 -0.33
C ALA A 44 9.39 -11.94 -0.61
N HIS A 45 8.98 -13.18 -0.32
CA HIS A 45 9.85 -14.35 -0.51
C HIS A 45 10.33 -14.48 -1.96
N GLY A 46 9.42 -14.33 -2.92
CA GLY A 46 9.77 -14.38 -4.34
C GLY A 46 10.69 -13.24 -4.80
N ALA A 47 10.52 -12.05 -4.25
CA ALA A 47 11.40 -10.90 -4.54
C ALA A 47 12.81 -11.12 -3.98
N LEU A 48 12.92 -11.55 -2.73
CA LEU A 48 14.22 -11.83 -2.07
C LEU A 48 15.04 -12.88 -2.82
N GLN A 49 14.40 -13.95 -3.33
CA GLN A 49 15.05 -14.97 -4.14
C GLN A 49 15.62 -14.43 -5.46
N ARG A 50 15.14 -13.27 -5.92
CA ARG A 50 15.58 -12.59 -7.16
C ARG A 50 16.52 -11.42 -6.91
N GLY A 51 17.06 -11.30 -5.69
CA GLY A 51 17.97 -10.21 -5.35
C GLY A 51 17.31 -8.86 -5.08
N ILE A 52 16.01 -8.84 -4.88
CA ILE A 52 15.23 -7.62 -4.60
C ILE A 52 14.96 -7.56 -3.09
N ALA A 53 15.46 -6.53 -2.43
CA ALA A 53 15.09 -6.24 -1.04
C ALA A 53 13.60 -5.90 -0.94
N VAL A 54 13.00 -6.09 0.22
CA VAL A 54 11.56 -5.83 0.39
C VAL A 54 11.29 -4.92 1.58
N LEU A 55 10.31 -4.05 1.42
CA LEU A 55 9.68 -3.29 2.48
C LEU A 55 8.21 -3.69 2.56
N MET A 56 7.88 -4.54 3.51
CA MET A 56 6.49 -4.90 3.82
C MET A 56 5.93 -3.87 4.79
N ILE A 57 4.84 -3.19 4.42
CA ILE A 57 4.33 -2.03 5.15
C ILE A 57 2.86 -2.16 5.55
N ASP A 58 2.54 -1.81 6.79
CA ASP A 58 1.19 -1.47 7.21
C ASP A 58 1.01 0.03 7.02
N GLY A 59 0.31 0.43 5.98
CA GLY A 59 -0.06 1.82 5.74
C GLY A 59 -1.20 2.30 6.64
N PRO A 60 -1.68 3.53 6.45
CA PRO A 60 -2.91 4.01 7.07
C PRO A 60 -4.07 3.02 6.82
N GLY A 61 -4.83 2.71 7.86
CA GLY A 61 -5.91 1.72 7.81
C GLY A 61 -5.46 0.27 7.91
N GLN A 62 -4.16 -0.03 8.05
CA GLN A 62 -3.66 -1.39 8.05
C GLN A 62 -2.91 -1.75 9.33
N GLY A 63 -2.98 -3.02 9.70
CA GLY A 63 -2.17 -3.74 10.67
C GLY A 63 -1.74 -2.94 11.90
N GLY A 64 -0.43 -2.87 12.12
CA GLY A 64 0.15 -2.20 13.28
C GLY A 64 -0.05 -0.69 13.29
N THR A 65 -0.11 -0.04 12.12
CA THR A 65 -0.34 1.41 12.02
C THR A 65 -1.74 1.78 12.49
N LEU A 66 -2.76 1.05 12.05
CA LEU A 66 -4.13 1.25 12.54
C LEU A 66 -4.28 0.87 14.02
N ARG A 67 -3.76 -0.31 14.43
CA ARG A 67 -3.96 -0.84 15.78
C ARG A 67 -3.25 -0.03 16.88
N ARG A 68 -2.06 0.49 16.58
CA ARG A 68 -1.24 1.20 17.57
C ARG A 68 -1.54 2.69 17.63
N PHE A 69 -1.88 3.28 16.51
CA PHE A 69 -1.97 4.72 16.38
C PHE A 69 -3.36 5.22 15.98
N GLY A 70 -4.30 4.31 15.67
CA GLY A 70 -5.66 4.68 15.28
C GLY A 70 -5.74 5.41 13.94
N VAL A 71 -4.73 5.27 13.07
CA VAL A 71 -4.67 5.97 11.78
C VAL A 71 -5.55 5.25 10.77
N PRO A 72 -6.70 5.83 10.35
CA PRO A 72 -7.57 5.23 9.37
C PRO A 72 -6.96 5.33 7.96
N ASN A 73 -7.53 4.56 7.02
CA ASN A 73 -7.12 4.64 5.63
C ASN A 73 -7.34 6.02 5.02
N ARG A 74 -6.60 6.29 3.94
CA ARG A 74 -6.66 7.53 3.18
C ARG A 74 -6.59 7.24 1.67
N PRO A 75 -7.27 8.05 0.81
CA PRO A 75 -7.28 7.81 -0.64
C PRO A 75 -5.95 8.18 -1.31
N ASP A 76 -5.27 9.21 -0.83
CA ASP A 76 -4.01 9.75 -1.34
C ASP A 76 -2.79 8.95 -0.84
N THR A 77 -2.71 7.71 -1.28
CA THR A 77 -1.69 6.74 -0.82
C THR A 77 -0.27 7.10 -1.24
N GLU A 78 -0.09 7.99 -2.19
CA GLU A 78 1.19 8.60 -2.52
C GLU A 78 1.86 9.28 -1.31
N VAL A 79 1.09 9.78 -0.35
CA VAL A 79 1.65 10.45 0.83
C VAL A 79 2.40 9.47 1.75
N PRO A 80 1.79 8.38 2.25
CA PRO A 80 2.53 7.39 3.06
C PRO A 80 3.61 6.67 2.25
N ILE A 81 3.39 6.40 0.96
CA ILE A 81 4.40 5.75 0.12
C ILE A 81 5.58 6.68 -0.15
N GLY A 82 5.35 7.97 -0.35
CA GLY A 82 6.43 8.97 -0.43
C GLY A 82 7.34 8.96 0.79
N LYS A 83 6.77 8.81 2.02
CA LYS A 83 7.56 8.66 3.25
C LYS A 83 8.37 7.36 3.29
N CYS A 84 7.82 6.27 2.75
CA CYS A 84 8.57 5.02 2.60
C CYS A 84 9.75 5.18 1.65
N ILE A 85 9.54 5.85 0.53
CA ILE A 85 10.58 6.12 -0.47
C ILE A 85 11.64 7.06 0.10
N ASP A 86 11.26 8.14 0.80
CA ASP A 86 12.21 9.04 1.49
C ASP A 86 13.11 8.25 2.43
N TRP A 87 12.53 7.33 3.21
CA TRP A 87 13.29 6.46 4.12
C TRP A 87 14.21 5.49 3.39
N LEU A 88 13.78 4.93 2.26
CA LEU A 88 14.57 4.00 1.44
C LEU A 88 15.75 4.69 0.77
N ILE A 89 15.54 5.86 0.13
CA ILE A 89 16.61 6.57 -0.59
C ILE A 89 17.68 7.16 0.34
N ALA A 90 17.35 7.38 1.61
CA ALA A 90 18.32 7.81 2.62
C ALA A 90 19.31 6.69 3.03
N ARG A 91 19.11 5.47 2.55
CA ARG A 91 19.97 4.31 2.86
C ARG A 91 21.04 4.13 1.79
N GLU A 92 22.26 3.90 2.21
CA GLU A 92 23.42 3.69 1.32
C GLU A 92 23.37 2.37 0.55
N ASP A 93 22.64 1.38 1.07
CA ASP A 93 22.53 0.02 0.53
C ASP A 93 21.39 -0.17 -0.46
N ILE A 94 20.63 0.90 -0.79
CA ILE A 94 19.50 0.89 -1.72
C ILE A 94 19.81 1.68 -2.98
N ASP A 95 19.35 1.16 -4.13
CA ASP A 95 19.37 1.88 -5.40
C ASP A 95 18.11 2.73 -5.53
N PRO A 96 18.22 4.07 -5.45
CA PRO A 96 17.06 4.96 -5.50
C PRO A 96 16.32 4.93 -6.84
N ASN A 97 16.94 4.41 -7.91
CA ASN A 97 16.34 4.31 -9.24
C ASN A 97 15.65 2.96 -9.48
N ARG A 98 15.70 2.03 -8.52
CA ARG A 98 15.13 0.69 -8.63
C ARG A 98 14.19 0.38 -7.46
N ILE A 99 13.30 1.31 -7.13
CA ILE A 99 12.25 1.12 -6.12
C ILE A 99 10.92 0.88 -6.83
N ALA A 100 10.29 -0.25 -6.58
CA ALA A 100 9.00 -0.61 -7.13
C ALA A 100 7.96 -0.79 -6.02
N ILE A 101 6.69 -0.79 -6.38
CA ILE A 101 5.57 -1.07 -5.47
C ILE A 101 4.70 -2.20 -6.02
N ALA A 102 4.26 -3.09 -5.14
CA ALA A 102 3.25 -4.11 -5.44
C ALA A 102 2.17 -4.11 -4.37
N GLY A 103 0.92 -4.24 -4.80
CA GLY A 103 -0.22 -4.35 -3.90
C GLY A 103 -1.25 -5.36 -4.37
N SER A 104 -1.92 -6.00 -3.42
CA SER A 104 -2.95 -7.01 -3.68
C SER A 104 -4.30 -6.57 -3.16
N SER A 105 -5.39 -6.85 -3.91
CA SER A 105 -6.76 -6.46 -3.56
C SER A 105 -6.86 -4.93 -3.39
N LEU A 106 -7.36 -4.41 -2.26
CA LEU A 106 -7.34 -2.98 -1.96
C LEU A 106 -5.92 -2.40 -1.95
N GLY A 107 -4.90 -3.20 -1.62
CA GLY A 107 -3.49 -2.82 -1.78
C GLY A 107 -3.10 -2.54 -3.22
N GLY A 108 -3.76 -3.18 -4.19
CA GLY A 108 -3.60 -2.88 -5.62
C GLY A 108 -4.09 -1.47 -5.98
N TYR A 109 -5.20 -1.00 -5.38
CA TYR A 109 -5.60 0.40 -5.45
C TYR A 109 -4.53 1.30 -4.85
N TYR A 110 -4.04 0.99 -3.64
CA TYR A 110 -3.01 1.79 -2.97
C TYR A 110 -1.73 1.91 -3.80
N ALA A 111 -1.28 0.79 -4.39
CA ALA A 111 -0.10 0.78 -5.24
C ALA A 111 -0.31 1.61 -6.52
N ALA A 112 -1.43 1.40 -7.22
CA ALA A 112 -1.76 2.12 -8.44
C ALA A 112 -1.89 3.63 -8.18
N ARG A 113 -2.62 4.03 -7.13
CA ARG A 113 -2.78 5.43 -6.74
C ARG A 113 -1.43 6.08 -6.41
N ALA A 114 -0.59 5.41 -5.62
CA ALA A 114 0.76 5.91 -5.33
C ALA A 114 1.60 6.03 -6.61
N GLY A 115 1.55 5.05 -7.51
CA GLY A 115 2.27 5.06 -8.78
C GLY A 115 1.88 6.22 -9.71
N CYS A 116 0.66 6.73 -9.59
CA CYS A 116 0.20 7.89 -10.37
C CYS A 116 0.91 9.19 -9.97
N TYR A 117 1.34 9.33 -8.72
CA TYR A 117 1.84 10.59 -8.20
C TYR A 117 3.26 10.51 -7.62
N GLU A 118 3.71 9.33 -7.23
CA GLU A 118 5.08 9.13 -6.74
C GLU A 118 6.01 8.71 -7.90
N HIS A 119 6.49 9.68 -8.63
CA HIS A 119 7.25 9.46 -9.88
C HIS A 119 8.68 8.94 -9.67
N ARG A 120 9.11 8.73 -8.43
CA ARG A 120 10.36 8.02 -8.10
C ARG A 120 10.22 6.51 -8.17
N LEU A 121 9.00 5.99 -8.30
CA LEU A 121 8.76 4.57 -8.52
C LEU A 121 9.23 4.13 -9.90
N ALA A 122 10.04 3.08 -9.93
CA ALA A 122 10.54 2.47 -11.16
C ALA A 122 9.53 1.51 -11.81
N ALA A 123 8.60 0.95 -11.05
CA ALA A 123 7.52 0.10 -11.54
C ALA A 123 6.38 0.00 -10.50
N CYS A 124 5.17 -0.26 -10.99
CA CYS A 124 3.99 -0.49 -10.18
C CYS A 124 3.30 -1.80 -10.58
N ILE A 125 2.86 -2.59 -9.60
CA ILE A 125 2.16 -3.86 -9.80
C ILE A 125 0.87 -3.83 -8.98
N ALA A 126 -0.27 -4.02 -9.64
CA ALA A 126 -1.58 -4.13 -9.02
C ALA A 126 -2.16 -5.53 -9.28
N HIS A 127 -2.34 -6.32 -8.24
CA HIS A 127 -2.86 -7.68 -8.30
C HIS A 127 -4.26 -7.75 -7.70
N GLY A 128 -5.25 -8.20 -8.48
CA GLY A 128 -6.65 -8.23 -8.07
C GLY A 128 -7.14 -6.88 -7.55
N ALA A 129 -6.68 -5.80 -8.18
CA ALA A 129 -6.92 -4.44 -7.72
C ALA A 129 -8.38 -4.03 -7.85
N VAL A 130 -8.80 -3.20 -6.92
CA VAL A 130 -10.09 -2.52 -6.95
C VAL A 130 -9.91 -1.20 -7.70
N TRP A 131 -10.78 -0.93 -8.66
CA TRP A 131 -10.80 0.34 -9.39
C TRP A 131 -11.37 1.46 -8.54
N ALA A 132 -12.57 1.25 -8.00
CA ALA A 132 -13.21 2.10 -7.01
C ALA A 132 -13.76 1.23 -5.87
N ILE A 133 -13.59 1.67 -4.64
CA ILE A 133 -14.06 0.90 -3.48
C ILE A 133 -15.59 0.77 -3.46
N THR A 134 -16.29 1.78 -3.94
CA THR A 134 -17.74 1.78 -4.05
C THR A 134 -18.27 0.62 -4.90
N ASP A 135 -17.52 0.18 -5.92
CA ASP A 135 -17.95 -0.92 -6.78
C ASP A 135 -18.07 -2.25 -6.03
N LEU A 136 -17.33 -2.40 -4.93
CA LEU A 136 -17.38 -3.61 -4.11
C LEU A 136 -18.54 -3.59 -3.10
N TRP A 137 -18.89 -2.43 -2.56
CA TRP A 137 -19.73 -2.32 -1.37
C TRP A 137 -20.84 -1.28 -1.50
N GLU A 138 -21.23 -0.89 -2.72
CA GLU A 138 -22.24 0.15 -2.95
C GLU A 138 -23.52 -0.05 -2.14
N ASN A 139 -23.94 -1.30 -1.99
CA ASN A 139 -25.14 -1.69 -1.26
C ASN A 139 -24.88 -2.37 0.09
N ALA A 140 -23.64 -2.30 0.61
CA ALA A 140 -23.30 -2.92 1.87
C ALA A 140 -23.86 -2.12 3.06
N GLY A 141 -24.78 -2.74 3.81
CA GLY A 141 -25.38 -2.18 5.03
C GLY A 141 -24.64 -2.59 6.30
N GLU A 142 -25.23 -2.26 7.45
CA GLU A 142 -24.69 -2.63 8.78
C GLU A 142 -24.68 -4.14 9.02
N ASP A 143 -25.46 -4.90 8.28
CA ASP A 143 -25.54 -6.37 8.30
C ASP A 143 -24.48 -7.06 7.43
N HIS A 144 -23.68 -6.30 6.70
CA HIS A 144 -22.58 -6.86 5.89
C HIS A 144 -21.53 -7.54 6.79
N GLY A 145 -21.07 -8.74 6.42
CA GLY A 145 -20.15 -9.54 7.23
C GLY A 145 -18.83 -8.85 7.61
N LEU A 146 -18.42 -7.85 6.86
CA LEU A 146 -17.22 -7.03 7.13
C LEU A 146 -17.54 -5.64 7.66
N ALA A 147 -18.80 -5.33 8.01
CA ALA A 147 -19.22 -3.97 8.36
C ALA A 147 -18.36 -3.34 9.48
N GLU A 148 -18.15 -4.07 10.57
CA GLU A 148 -17.34 -3.58 11.70
C GLU A 148 -15.89 -3.32 11.29
N HIS A 149 -15.31 -4.21 10.48
CA HIS A 149 -13.95 -4.05 9.98
C HIS A 149 -13.82 -2.86 9.03
N ILE A 150 -14.76 -2.70 8.11
CA ILE A 150 -14.82 -1.57 7.18
C ILE A 150 -14.92 -0.25 7.95
N LYS A 151 -15.86 -0.15 8.91
CA LYS A 151 -16.01 1.04 9.77
C LYS A 151 -14.71 1.39 10.48
N TRP A 152 -14.04 0.39 11.03
CA TRP A 152 -12.78 0.58 11.73
C TRP A 152 -11.65 1.06 10.82
N VAL A 153 -11.44 0.39 9.66
CA VAL A 153 -10.42 0.77 8.67
C VAL A 153 -10.66 2.18 8.14
N PHE A 154 -11.91 2.54 7.88
CA PHE A 154 -12.26 3.89 7.40
C PHE A 154 -12.32 4.94 8.53
N GLY A 155 -12.25 4.53 9.81
CA GLY A 155 -12.38 5.42 10.96
C GLY A 155 -13.73 6.09 10.99
N ARG A 156 -14.82 5.34 10.75
CA ARG A 156 -16.19 5.85 10.65
C ARG A 156 -17.14 5.07 11.57
N PRO A 157 -18.15 5.75 12.18
CA PRO A 157 -19.06 5.11 13.14
C PRO A 157 -20.16 4.27 12.48
N SER A 158 -20.40 4.40 11.19
CA SER A 158 -21.45 3.68 10.47
C SER A 158 -21.01 3.30 9.05
N MET A 159 -21.62 2.26 8.49
CA MET A 159 -21.39 1.86 7.09
C MET A 159 -21.72 3.00 6.13
N LYS A 160 -22.81 3.74 6.37
CA LYS A 160 -23.17 4.91 5.55
C LYS A 160 -22.00 5.90 5.48
N SER A 161 -21.44 6.31 6.62
CA SER A 161 -20.32 7.27 6.65
C SER A 161 -19.01 6.69 6.13
N ALA A 162 -18.81 5.36 6.25
CA ALA A 162 -17.67 4.68 5.66
C ALA A 162 -17.77 4.67 4.13
N MET A 163 -18.97 4.42 3.57
CA MET A 163 -19.19 4.45 2.14
C MET A 163 -19.14 5.87 1.55
N GLU A 164 -19.56 6.88 2.30
CA GLU A 164 -19.35 8.27 1.90
C GLU A 164 -17.86 8.58 1.73
N LYS A 165 -17.03 8.16 2.68
CA LYS A 165 -15.56 8.31 2.56
C LYS A 165 -14.96 7.42 1.45
N ALA A 166 -15.53 6.23 1.22
CA ALA A 166 -15.06 5.29 0.21
C ALA A 166 -15.15 5.86 -1.23
N ARG A 167 -16.01 6.85 -1.47
CA ARG A 167 -16.11 7.52 -2.77
C ARG A 167 -14.84 8.22 -3.21
N ASP A 168 -14.00 8.62 -2.26
CA ASP A 168 -12.71 9.26 -2.55
C ASP A 168 -11.66 8.23 -3.03
N PHE A 169 -11.95 6.93 -2.88
CA PHE A 169 -11.05 5.84 -3.27
C PHE A 169 -11.43 5.32 -4.67
N SER A 170 -11.09 6.09 -5.69
CA SER A 170 -11.25 5.73 -7.09
C SER A 170 -9.97 6.02 -7.86
N LEU A 171 -9.71 5.24 -8.91
CA LEU A 171 -8.63 5.49 -9.87
C LEU A 171 -9.08 6.34 -11.06
N ASP A 172 -10.37 6.74 -11.10
CA ASP A 172 -10.89 7.60 -12.17
C ASP A 172 -10.13 8.92 -12.24
N GLY A 173 -9.66 9.27 -13.43
CA GLY A 173 -8.91 10.50 -13.69
C GLY A 173 -7.50 10.53 -13.07
N HIS A 174 -7.02 9.41 -12.51
CA HIS A 174 -5.69 9.36 -11.90
C HIS A 174 -4.65 8.63 -12.76
N LEU A 175 -5.03 7.54 -13.44
CA LEU A 175 -4.09 6.66 -14.13
C LEU A 175 -3.31 7.33 -15.28
N GLU A 176 -3.82 8.40 -15.86
CA GLU A 176 -3.12 9.22 -16.85
C GLU A 176 -1.82 9.85 -16.32
N ASN A 177 -1.69 9.97 -14.98
CA ASN A 177 -0.49 10.46 -14.32
C ASN A 177 0.58 9.39 -14.11
N MET A 178 0.28 8.12 -14.37
CA MET A 178 1.25 7.02 -14.25
C MET A 178 2.42 7.22 -15.19
N LYS A 179 3.65 7.25 -14.67
CA LYS A 179 4.87 7.45 -15.45
C LYS A 179 5.76 6.22 -15.52
N CYS A 180 5.61 5.29 -14.60
CA CYS A 180 6.39 4.05 -14.58
C CYS A 180 5.65 2.91 -15.28
N PRO A 181 6.35 1.82 -15.68
CA PRO A 181 5.73 0.58 -16.11
C PRO A 181 4.70 0.10 -15.10
N PHE A 182 3.50 -0.23 -15.59
CA PHE A 182 2.37 -0.66 -14.77
C PHE A 182 1.88 -2.04 -15.18
N LEU A 183 2.00 -3.01 -14.28
CA LEU A 183 1.51 -4.38 -14.46
C LEU A 183 0.20 -4.55 -13.70
N VAL A 184 -0.85 -4.91 -14.40
CA VAL A 184 -2.14 -5.31 -13.83
C VAL A 184 -2.29 -6.82 -13.96
N MET A 185 -2.60 -7.47 -12.84
CA MET A 185 -2.84 -8.90 -12.76
C MET A 185 -4.21 -9.12 -12.10
N HIS A 186 -5.01 -10.06 -12.66
CA HIS A 186 -6.32 -10.41 -12.13
C HIS A 186 -6.57 -11.90 -12.21
#